data_4d4f9b217b6558a1a88f469fbfff6977
#
_entry.id   4d4f9b217b6558a1a88f469fbfff6977
#
_cell.length_a   1.000
_cell.length_b   1.000
_cell.length_c   1.000
_cell.angle_alpha   90.00
_cell.angle_beta   90.00
_cell.angle_gamma   90.00
#
_symmetry.space_group_name_H-M   'P 1'
#
loop_
_entity.id
_entity.type
_entity.pdbx_description
1 polymer ?
#
loop_
_entity_poly.entity_id
_entity_poly.type
_entity_poly.pdbx_seq_one_letter_code
_entity_poly.pdbx_strand_id
1 'polypeptide(L)'
;EDFKNALILREGFPTYGGLAGRDLEVISVGLQEVLEYDYQVYRHATVEYLLKKLDDKGIPVMKPAGGHAVFIDAKRFMDHISPLDYPGISLVNALFIEGGIRAVELGSVMFGRFANDGEELPAPLELVRLAFPRRVYTQSHFDYLAEVIEDVWEKRKQYHGYKIIKQPRLLRHFSCWFEPLDA
;
A
#
# COMPACT_ATOMS: atom_id res chain seq x y z
N GLU A 1 -19.66 16.15 2.10
CA GLU A 1 -18.63 15.30 1.44
C GLU A 1 -17.66 16.18 0.63
N ASP A 2 -18.14 16.99 -0.32
CA ASP A 2 -17.28 17.79 -1.22
C ASP A 2 -16.37 18.77 -0.48
N PHE A 3 -16.83 19.38 0.62
CA PHE A 3 -15.99 20.23 1.46
C PHE A 3 -14.84 19.48 2.11
N LYS A 4 -15.08 18.27 2.63
CA LYS A 4 -14.03 17.42 3.21
C LYS A 4 -12.99 17.03 2.15
N ASN A 5 -13.44 16.64 0.98
CA ASN A 5 -12.56 16.27 -0.13
C ASN A 5 -11.72 17.47 -0.60
N ALA A 6 -12.32 18.65 -0.69
CA ALA A 6 -11.61 19.88 -1.04
C ALA A 6 -10.57 20.25 0.03
N LEU A 7 -10.88 20.04 1.30
CA LEU A 7 -9.96 20.28 2.42
C LEU A 7 -8.75 19.34 2.34
N ILE A 8 -8.98 18.04 2.10
CA ILE A 8 -7.90 17.05 1.94
C ILE A 8 -6.97 17.42 0.79
N LEU A 9 -7.54 17.86 -0.34
CA LEU A 9 -6.76 18.21 -1.53
C LEU A 9 -5.92 19.49 -1.39
N ARG A 10 -6.34 20.43 -0.55
CA ARG A 10 -5.74 21.78 -0.45
C ARG A 10 -4.96 22.01 0.83
N GLU A 11 -5.44 21.51 1.96
CA GLU A 11 -4.93 21.84 3.29
C GLU A 11 -4.37 20.62 4.04
N GLY A 12 -4.87 19.42 3.78
CA GLY A 12 -4.53 18.18 4.47
C GLY A 12 -5.73 17.56 5.19
N PHE A 13 -5.49 16.46 5.89
CA PHE A 13 -6.57 15.74 6.55
C PHE A 13 -7.21 16.56 7.68
N PRO A 14 -8.56 16.57 7.79
CA PRO A 14 -9.26 17.37 8.80
C PRO A 14 -9.04 16.90 10.24
N THR A 15 -8.41 15.73 10.44
CA THR A 15 -8.18 15.12 11.74
C THR A 15 -6.98 15.69 12.50
N TYR A 16 -6.04 16.35 11.84
CA TYR A 16 -4.83 16.91 12.48
C TYR A 16 -4.51 18.37 12.14
N GLY A 17 -5.20 18.96 11.16
CA GLY A 17 -4.98 20.38 10.78
C GLY A 17 -3.59 20.65 10.19
N GLY A 18 -3.06 21.86 10.43
CA GLY A 18 -1.72 22.26 10.02
C GLY A 18 -0.62 21.74 10.95
N LEU A 19 0.64 21.90 10.53
CA LEU A 19 1.81 21.52 11.31
C LEU A 19 2.08 22.53 12.44
N ALA A 20 2.32 22.02 13.65
CA ALA A 20 2.79 22.85 14.75
C ALA A 20 4.27 23.24 14.55
N GLY A 21 4.69 24.35 15.16
CA GLY A 21 6.07 24.83 15.04
C GLY A 21 7.12 23.78 15.44
N ARG A 22 6.87 22.99 16.48
CA ARG A 22 7.72 21.86 16.89
C ARG A 22 7.86 20.79 15.81
N ASP A 23 6.79 20.53 15.04
CA ASP A 23 6.81 19.51 13.99
C ASP A 23 7.65 19.99 12.81
N LEU A 24 7.59 21.29 12.49
CA LEU A 24 8.46 21.92 11.47
C LEU A 24 9.94 21.86 11.87
N GLU A 25 10.26 22.08 13.14
CA GLU A 25 11.63 21.98 13.64
C GLU A 25 12.14 20.54 13.57
N VAL A 26 11.34 19.55 13.99
CA VAL A 26 11.69 18.12 13.86
C VAL A 26 11.92 17.73 12.41
N ILE A 27 11.07 18.19 11.48
CA ILE A 27 11.25 17.95 10.05
C ILE A 27 12.55 18.58 9.55
N SER A 28 12.86 19.81 9.97
CA SER A 28 14.09 20.51 9.56
C SER A 28 15.35 19.74 9.98
N VAL A 29 15.40 19.24 11.21
CA VAL A 29 16.49 18.38 11.69
C VAL A 29 16.53 17.05 10.94
N GLY A 30 15.37 16.40 10.78
CA GLY A 30 15.29 15.12 10.08
C GLY A 30 15.68 15.18 8.61
N LEU A 31 15.45 16.30 7.92
CA LEU A 31 15.89 16.53 6.54
C LEU A 31 17.43 16.65 6.42
N GLN A 32 18.11 17.05 7.47
CA GLN A 32 19.57 17.03 7.53
C GLN A 32 20.11 15.63 7.85
N GLU A 33 19.52 14.96 8.84
CA GLU A 33 19.90 13.59 9.21
C GLU A 33 19.74 12.59 8.06
N VAL A 34 18.72 12.77 7.21
CA VAL A 34 18.48 11.86 6.07
C VAL A 34 19.61 11.88 5.04
N LEU A 35 20.45 12.89 5.02
CA LEU A 35 21.61 12.98 4.12
C LEU A 35 22.83 12.19 4.62
N GLU A 36 22.82 11.76 5.88
CA GLU A 36 23.90 10.98 6.47
C GLU A 36 24.01 9.60 5.79
N TYR A 37 25.24 9.22 5.44
CA TYR A 37 25.50 7.96 4.74
C TYR A 37 25.01 6.75 5.53
N ASP A 38 25.32 6.67 6.81
CA ASP A 38 24.90 5.55 7.68
C ASP A 38 23.38 5.48 7.84
N TYR A 39 22.69 6.64 7.82
CA TYR A 39 21.24 6.69 7.79
C TYR A 39 20.70 5.98 6.54
N GLN A 40 21.24 6.29 5.37
CA GLN A 40 20.82 5.72 4.11
C GLN A 40 21.12 4.23 4.04
N VAL A 41 22.32 3.80 4.43
CA VAL A 41 22.71 2.38 4.48
C VAL A 41 21.75 1.57 5.33
N TYR A 42 21.45 2.02 6.54
CA TYR A 42 20.50 1.34 7.42
C TYR A 42 19.10 1.30 6.80
N ARG A 43 18.67 2.41 6.23
CA ARG A 43 17.34 2.54 5.61
C ARG A 43 17.15 1.57 4.44
N HIS A 44 18.10 1.54 3.52
CA HIS A 44 18.09 0.64 2.37
C HIS A 44 18.17 -0.82 2.78
N ALA A 45 19.11 -1.17 3.64
CA ALA A 45 19.29 -2.55 4.11
C ALA A 45 18.02 -3.12 4.77
N THR A 46 17.27 -2.29 5.49
CA THR A 46 16.00 -2.70 6.12
C THR A 46 14.94 -3.09 5.08
N VAL A 47 14.78 -2.28 4.02
CA VAL A 47 13.80 -2.55 2.96
C VAL A 47 14.25 -3.71 2.09
N GLU A 48 15.54 -3.75 1.76
CA GLU A 48 16.13 -4.81 0.93
C GLU A 48 16.05 -6.18 1.59
N TYR A 49 16.19 -6.23 2.93
CA TYR A 49 16.04 -7.47 3.69
C TYR A 49 14.69 -8.15 3.45
N LEU A 50 13.59 -7.41 3.58
CA LEU A 50 12.26 -7.97 3.31
C LEU A 50 12.07 -8.28 1.83
N LEU A 51 12.47 -7.34 0.95
CA LEU A 51 12.34 -7.56 -0.49
C LEU A 51 13.02 -8.85 -0.92
N LYS A 52 14.26 -9.07 -0.46
CA LYS A 52 15.00 -10.30 -0.78
C LYS A 52 14.31 -11.56 -0.27
N LYS A 53 13.79 -11.56 0.95
CA LYS A 53 13.04 -12.70 1.49
C LYS A 53 11.82 -13.07 0.63
N LEU A 54 11.08 -12.06 0.19
CA LEU A 54 9.91 -12.27 -0.66
C LEU A 54 10.31 -12.75 -2.08
N ASP A 55 11.35 -12.14 -2.63
CA ASP A 55 11.86 -12.50 -3.97
C ASP A 55 12.42 -13.92 -4.02
N ASP A 56 13.17 -14.33 -3.00
CA ASP A 56 13.71 -15.70 -2.86
C ASP A 56 12.60 -16.77 -2.82
N LYS A 57 11.37 -16.38 -2.42
CA LYS A 57 10.16 -17.23 -2.43
C LYS A 57 9.35 -17.12 -3.72
N GLY A 58 9.80 -16.34 -4.69
CA GLY A 58 9.11 -16.12 -5.95
C GLY A 58 7.86 -15.22 -5.83
N ILE A 59 7.71 -14.52 -4.71
CA ILE A 59 6.63 -13.56 -4.51
C ILE A 59 6.90 -12.32 -5.37
N PRO A 60 5.93 -11.87 -6.19
CA PRO A 60 6.15 -10.77 -7.12
C PRO A 60 6.26 -9.43 -6.41
N VAL A 61 7.45 -8.85 -6.40
CA VAL A 61 7.77 -7.54 -5.82
C VAL A 61 8.40 -6.62 -6.86
N MET A 62 8.22 -5.32 -6.67
CA MET A 62 8.87 -4.31 -7.51
C MET A 62 10.36 -4.19 -7.14
N LYS A 63 11.22 -4.15 -8.15
CA LYS A 63 12.68 -4.01 -8.02
C LYS A 63 13.20 -2.82 -8.83
N PRO A 64 14.27 -2.15 -8.36
CA PRO A 64 15.02 -2.40 -7.12
C PRO A 64 14.26 -2.00 -5.86
N ALA A 65 14.80 -2.36 -4.67
CA ALA A 65 14.26 -1.92 -3.38
C ALA A 65 14.22 -0.38 -3.30
N GLY A 66 13.13 0.14 -2.80
CA GLY A 66 13.00 1.58 -2.54
C GLY A 66 13.58 2.01 -1.19
N GLY A 67 13.46 3.29 -0.86
CA GLY A 67 14.00 3.85 0.39
C GLY A 67 13.13 3.65 1.64
N HIS A 68 11.82 3.34 1.49
CA HIS A 68 10.91 3.34 2.65
C HIS A 68 9.82 2.27 2.59
N ALA A 69 9.72 1.54 1.51
CA ALA A 69 8.62 0.60 1.31
C ALA A 69 9.02 -0.57 0.40
N VAL A 70 8.36 -1.70 0.60
CA VAL A 70 8.28 -2.79 -0.37
C VAL A 70 6.94 -2.69 -1.08
N PHE A 71 6.95 -2.86 -2.40
CA PHE A 71 5.75 -2.85 -3.24
C PHE A 71 5.55 -4.26 -3.81
N ILE A 72 4.44 -4.87 -3.45
CA ILE A 72 4.02 -6.17 -4.00
C ILE A 72 3.20 -5.91 -5.26
N ASP A 73 3.50 -6.62 -6.35
CA ASP A 73 2.70 -6.62 -7.56
C ASP A 73 1.45 -7.49 -7.34
N ALA A 74 0.36 -6.85 -6.94
CA ALA A 74 -0.88 -7.52 -6.60
C ALA A 74 -1.55 -8.19 -7.82
N LYS A 75 -1.34 -7.66 -9.04
CA LYS A 75 -1.84 -8.28 -10.26
C LYS A 75 -1.19 -9.64 -10.51
N ARG A 76 0.11 -9.76 -10.25
CA ARG A 76 0.83 -11.03 -10.39
C ARG A 76 0.65 -11.93 -9.16
N PHE A 77 0.43 -11.36 -8.00
CA PHE A 77 0.17 -12.08 -6.76
C PHE A 77 -1.20 -12.77 -6.79
N MET A 78 -2.24 -12.03 -7.14
CA MET A 78 -3.62 -12.48 -7.27
C MET A 78 -4.00 -12.63 -8.76
N ASP A 79 -3.21 -13.38 -9.51
CA ASP A 79 -3.27 -13.50 -10.98
C ASP A 79 -4.62 -14.04 -11.54
N HIS A 80 -5.47 -14.55 -10.69
CA HIS A 80 -6.83 -15.01 -10.99
C HIS A 80 -7.90 -13.91 -10.81
N ILE A 81 -7.53 -12.75 -10.25
CA ILE A 81 -8.45 -11.63 -10.03
C ILE A 81 -8.18 -10.56 -11.08
N SER A 82 -9.24 -10.15 -11.80
CA SER A 82 -9.14 -9.06 -12.79
C SER A 82 -8.74 -7.74 -12.11
N PRO A 83 -8.00 -6.85 -12.77
CA PRO A 83 -7.68 -5.53 -12.24
C PRO A 83 -8.89 -4.70 -11.79
N LEU A 84 -10.04 -4.82 -12.46
CA LEU A 84 -11.29 -4.14 -12.10
C LEU A 84 -12.07 -4.85 -10.98
N ASP A 85 -11.62 -6.03 -10.57
CA ASP A 85 -12.08 -6.73 -9.36
C ASP A 85 -11.12 -6.49 -8.18
N TYR A 86 -10.22 -5.52 -8.32
CA TYR A 86 -9.34 -4.94 -7.29
C TYR A 86 -8.46 -5.95 -6.55
N PRO A 87 -7.51 -6.62 -7.22
CA PRO A 87 -6.61 -7.60 -6.60
C PRO A 87 -5.79 -7.01 -5.45
N GLY A 88 -5.48 -5.70 -5.50
CA GLY A 88 -4.82 -4.99 -4.40
C GLY A 88 -5.65 -4.95 -3.13
N ILE A 89 -6.96 -4.75 -3.22
CA ILE A 89 -7.88 -4.80 -2.07
C ILE A 89 -7.97 -6.21 -1.51
N SER A 90 -8.06 -7.22 -2.38
CA SER A 90 -8.05 -8.63 -1.97
C SER A 90 -6.79 -8.94 -1.15
N LEU A 91 -5.62 -8.55 -1.63
CA LEU A 91 -4.35 -8.76 -0.95
C LEU A 91 -4.26 -8.01 0.39
N VAL A 92 -4.67 -6.73 0.42
CA VAL A 92 -4.68 -5.92 1.66
C VAL A 92 -5.56 -6.57 2.73
N ASN A 93 -6.74 -7.03 2.36
CA ASN A 93 -7.67 -7.68 3.28
C ASN A 93 -7.14 -9.04 3.74
N ALA A 94 -6.58 -9.86 2.84
CA ALA A 94 -5.96 -11.13 3.20
C ALA A 94 -4.83 -10.95 4.21
N LEU A 95 -3.91 -10.02 3.98
CA LEU A 95 -2.81 -9.71 4.90
C LEU A 95 -3.30 -9.24 6.27
N PHE A 96 -4.40 -8.49 6.30
CA PHE A 96 -4.97 -8.02 7.55
C PHE A 96 -5.67 -9.15 8.33
N ILE A 97 -6.41 -10.01 7.66
CA ILE A 97 -7.14 -11.13 8.28
C ILE A 97 -6.16 -12.18 8.80
N GLU A 98 -5.17 -12.56 8.00
CA GLU A 98 -4.21 -13.62 8.34
C GLU A 98 -3.17 -13.19 9.38
N GLY A 99 -2.76 -11.92 9.37
CA GLY A 99 -1.64 -11.48 10.21
C GLY A 99 -1.75 -10.08 10.84
N GLY A 100 -2.90 -9.41 10.75
CA GLY A 100 -3.05 -8.06 11.29
C GLY A 100 -2.20 -7.00 10.57
N ILE A 101 -1.73 -7.30 9.36
CA ILE A 101 -0.84 -6.43 8.59
C ILE A 101 -1.65 -5.38 7.86
N ARG A 102 -1.40 -4.09 8.17
CA ARG A 102 -1.97 -2.98 7.41
C ARG A 102 -1.07 -2.60 6.25
N ALA A 103 -1.62 -2.72 5.06
CA ALA A 103 -0.98 -2.31 3.81
C ALA A 103 -1.85 -1.28 3.08
N VAL A 104 -1.35 -0.69 2.01
CA VAL A 104 -2.06 0.32 1.23
C VAL A 104 -2.14 -0.13 -0.23
N GLU A 105 -3.35 -0.18 -0.75
CA GLU A 105 -3.60 -0.39 -2.18
C GLU A 105 -3.13 0.83 -2.97
N LEU A 106 -2.35 0.59 -4.02
CA LEU A 106 -1.87 1.57 -5.00
C LEU A 106 -2.13 1.04 -6.42
N GLY A 107 -3.37 0.78 -6.71
CA GLY A 107 -3.83 0.24 -7.99
C GLY A 107 -5.09 0.95 -8.48
N SER A 108 -6.02 0.20 -9.01
CA SER A 108 -7.21 0.75 -9.69
C SER A 108 -8.17 1.48 -8.76
N VAL A 109 -8.19 1.20 -7.45
CA VAL A 109 -9.00 2.01 -6.52
C VAL A 109 -8.46 3.44 -6.43
N MET A 110 -7.14 3.60 -6.33
CA MET A 110 -6.50 4.91 -6.20
C MET A 110 -6.29 5.61 -7.55
N PHE A 111 -5.85 4.89 -8.57
CA PHE A 111 -5.36 5.43 -9.84
C PHE A 111 -6.16 5.00 -11.07
N GLY A 112 -7.20 4.18 -10.92
CA GLY A 112 -8.14 3.87 -11.99
C GLY A 112 -8.82 5.15 -12.51
N ARG A 113 -9.23 5.11 -13.77
CA ARG A 113 -9.84 6.25 -14.46
C ARG A 113 -11.16 5.83 -15.10
N PHE A 114 -11.98 6.81 -15.43
CA PHE A 114 -13.15 6.59 -16.25
C PHE A 114 -12.93 7.16 -17.65
N ALA A 115 -13.22 6.39 -18.66
CA ALA A 115 -13.26 6.84 -20.05
C ALA A 115 -14.44 7.81 -20.27
N ASN A 116 -14.47 8.46 -21.44
CA ASN A 116 -15.50 9.45 -21.76
C ASN A 116 -16.93 8.86 -21.82
N ASP A 117 -17.04 7.57 -22.08
CA ASP A 117 -18.29 6.80 -22.11
C ASP A 117 -18.72 6.27 -20.73
N GLY A 118 -17.90 6.51 -19.71
CA GLY A 118 -18.13 6.08 -18.33
C GLY A 118 -17.58 4.69 -17.99
N GLU A 119 -16.93 4.01 -18.93
CA GLU A 119 -16.23 2.76 -18.65
C GLU A 119 -15.05 2.97 -17.71
N GLU A 120 -14.91 2.12 -16.70
CA GLU A 120 -13.77 2.15 -15.81
C GLU A 120 -12.54 1.49 -16.45
N LEU A 121 -11.45 2.23 -16.44
CA LEU A 121 -10.14 1.76 -16.93
C LEU A 121 -9.22 1.48 -15.74
N PRO A 122 -8.61 0.30 -15.67
CA PRO A 122 -7.71 -0.04 -14.58
C PRO A 122 -6.46 0.83 -14.58
N ALA A 123 -5.80 0.90 -13.43
CA ALA A 123 -4.49 1.50 -13.33
C ALA A 123 -3.46 0.69 -14.13
N PRO A 124 -2.37 1.33 -14.60
CA PRO A 124 -1.29 0.60 -15.28
C PRO A 124 -0.61 -0.46 -14.41
N LEU A 125 -0.61 -0.26 -13.10
CA LEU A 125 -0.02 -1.16 -12.10
C LEU A 125 -1.03 -1.38 -10.96
N GLU A 126 -1.10 -2.62 -10.48
CA GLU A 126 -1.84 -3.00 -9.29
C GLU A 126 -0.83 -3.33 -8.19
N LEU A 127 -0.55 -2.37 -7.31
CA LEU A 127 0.46 -2.51 -6.28
C LEU A 127 -0.15 -2.49 -4.88
N VAL A 128 0.51 -3.17 -3.96
CA VAL A 128 0.27 -3.05 -2.52
C VAL A 128 1.55 -2.58 -1.86
N ARG A 129 1.49 -1.47 -1.13
CA ARG A 129 2.61 -0.86 -0.44
C ARG A 129 2.67 -1.26 1.02
N LEU A 130 3.82 -1.78 1.43
CA LEU A 130 4.21 -1.98 2.82
C LEU A 130 5.23 -0.90 3.19
N ALA A 131 4.81 0.10 3.94
CA ALA A 131 5.66 1.22 4.34
C ALA A 131 6.30 1.00 5.71
N PHE A 132 7.59 1.28 5.81
CA PHE A 132 8.37 1.06 7.03
C PHE A 132 8.96 2.37 7.55
N PRO A 133 8.42 2.94 8.63
CA PRO A 133 9.05 4.03 9.33
C PRO A 133 10.42 3.59 9.90
N ARG A 134 11.40 4.50 9.85
CA ARG A 134 12.73 4.22 10.38
C ARG A 134 12.68 3.90 11.88
N ARG A 135 13.38 2.84 12.30
CA ARG A 135 13.56 2.43 13.72
C ARG A 135 12.27 2.04 14.45
N VAL A 136 11.17 1.80 13.75
CA VAL A 136 9.91 1.35 14.37
C VAL A 136 9.87 -0.17 14.45
N TYR A 137 10.33 -0.84 13.39
CA TYR A 137 10.28 -2.28 13.29
C TYR A 137 11.66 -2.91 13.42
N THR A 138 11.70 -4.06 14.11
CA THR A 138 12.90 -4.89 14.27
C THR A 138 12.92 -5.99 13.20
N GLN A 139 14.02 -6.72 13.10
CA GLN A 139 14.14 -7.85 12.19
C GLN A 139 13.04 -8.89 12.40
N SER A 140 12.66 -9.19 13.65
CA SER A 140 11.58 -10.15 13.95
C SER A 140 10.22 -9.73 13.39
N HIS A 141 9.95 -8.43 13.30
CA HIS A 141 8.74 -7.95 12.62
C HIS A 141 8.80 -8.22 11.11
N PHE A 142 9.97 -8.04 10.48
CA PHE A 142 10.14 -8.33 9.05
C PHE A 142 10.08 -9.83 8.77
N ASP A 143 10.59 -10.66 9.68
CA ASP A 143 10.48 -12.12 9.58
C ASP A 143 9.02 -12.54 9.64
N TYR A 144 8.27 -12.02 10.62
CA TYR A 144 6.83 -12.24 10.72
C TYR A 144 6.05 -11.78 9.48
N LEU A 145 6.38 -10.58 8.96
CA LEU A 145 5.78 -10.09 7.72
C LEU A 145 6.01 -11.04 6.55
N ALA A 146 7.24 -11.55 6.41
CA ALA A 146 7.59 -12.47 5.34
C ALA A 146 6.81 -13.79 5.45
N GLU A 147 6.69 -14.34 6.66
CA GLU A 147 5.93 -15.57 6.94
C GLU A 147 4.45 -15.40 6.58
N VAL A 148 3.79 -14.34 7.05
CA VAL A 148 2.38 -14.08 6.74
C VAL A 148 2.16 -13.86 5.25
N ILE A 149 3.05 -13.10 4.58
CA ILE A 149 2.93 -12.86 3.14
C ILE A 149 3.10 -14.17 2.35
N GLU A 150 4.01 -15.06 2.79
CA GLU A 150 4.19 -16.40 2.21
C GLU A 150 2.94 -17.27 2.39
N ASP A 151 2.35 -17.29 3.58
CA ASP A 151 1.11 -18.02 3.86
C ASP A 151 -0.04 -17.53 2.95
N VAL A 152 -0.18 -16.22 2.79
CA VAL A 152 -1.18 -15.63 1.88
C VAL A 152 -0.87 -15.98 0.43
N TRP A 153 0.41 -15.99 0.03
CA TRP A 153 0.85 -16.38 -1.31
C TRP A 153 0.47 -17.84 -1.63
N GLU A 154 0.68 -18.76 -0.71
CA GLU A 154 0.32 -20.16 -0.86
C GLU A 154 -1.19 -20.37 -0.99
N LYS A 155 -1.98 -19.62 -0.20
CA LYS A 155 -3.44 -19.67 -0.18
C LYS A 155 -4.12 -18.75 -1.20
N ARG A 156 -3.36 -17.99 -2.02
CA ARG A 156 -3.88 -16.87 -2.82
C ARG A 156 -5.09 -17.18 -3.70
N LYS A 157 -5.22 -18.42 -4.18
CA LYS A 157 -6.35 -18.85 -5.01
C LYS A 157 -7.68 -18.99 -4.26
N GLN A 158 -7.65 -18.90 -2.93
CA GLN A 158 -8.86 -18.98 -2.08
C GLN A 158 -9.48 -17.57 -1.86
N TYR A 159 -8.74 -16.51 -2.17
CA TYR A 159 -9.25 -15.14 -2.01
C TYR A 159 -9.94 -14.68 -3.30
N HIS A 160 -10.98 -13.87 -3.13
CA HIS A 160 -11.81 -13.38 -4.22
C HIS A 160 -11.62 -11.88 -4.42
N GLY A 161 -12.03 -11.38 -5.57
CA GLY A 161 -12.06 -9.95 -5.85
C GLY A 161 -13.18 -9.24 -5.11
N TYR A 162 -13.28 -7.95 -5.34
CA TYR A 162 -14.27 -7.06 -4.72
C TYR A 162 -14.95 -6.21 -5.79
N LYS A 163 -16.15 -5.75 -5.50
CA LYS A 163 -16.83 -4.68 -6.25
C LYS A 163 -17.03 -3.47 -5.36
N ILE A 164 -16.95 -2.28 -5.94
CA ILE A 164 -17.28 -1.04 -5.24
C ILE A 164 -18.81 -0.86 -5.28
N ILE A 165 -19.44 -0.81 -4.11
CA ILE A 165 -20.90 -0.61 -3.97
C ILE A 165 -21.27 0.84 -3.65
N LYS A 166 -20.30 1.63 -3.18
CA LYS A 166 -20.46 3.06 -2.92
C LYS A 166 -19.13 3.77 -3.03
N GLN A 167 -19.11 4.87 -3.76
CA GLN A 167 -17.90 5.70 -3.88
C GLN A 167 -18.24 7.18 -3.96
N PRO A 168 -17.38 8.07 -3.44
CA PRO A 168 -17.47 9.50 -3.66
C PRO A 168 -16.95 9.86 -5.07
N ARG A 169 -17.28 11.07 -5.51
CA ARG A 169 -16.81 11.60 -6.80
C ARG A 169 -15.29 11.77 -6.87
N LEU A 170 -14.64 12.10 -5.74
CA LEU A 170 -13.21 12.33 -5.62
C LEU A 170 -12.63 11.53 -4.46
N LEU A 171 -11.35 11.12 -4.57
CA LEU A 171 -10.61 10.48 -3.50
C LEU A 171 -11.27 9.19 -2.99
N ARG A 172 -11.82 8.38 -3.91
CA ARG A 172 -12.56 7.15 -3.58
C ARG A 172 -11.78 6.19 -2.69
N HIS A 173 -10.46 6.13 -2.81
CA HIS A 173 -9.59 5.27 -2.01
C HIS A 173 -9.65 5.55 -0.49
N PHE A 174 -10.20 6.69 -0.04
CA PHE A 174 -10.40 6.98 1.38
C PHE A 174 -11.76 6.57 1.92
N SER A 175 -12.76 6.40 1.07
CA SER A 175 -14.14 6.28 1.55
C SER A 175 -15.09 5.46 0.67
N CYS A 176 -14.59 4.73 -0.32
CA CYS A 176 -15.41 3.77 -1.03
C CYS A 176 -15.71 2.54 -0.16
N TRP A 177 -16.82 1.90 -0.45
CA TRP A 177 -17.27 0.69 0.22
C TRP A 177 -17.21 -0.47 -0.75
N PHE A 178 -16.76 -1.59 -0.25
CA PHE A 178 -16.58 -2.80 -1.02
C PHE A 178 -17.51 -3.91 -0.57
N GLU A 179 -17.85 -4.78 -1.50
CA GLU A 179 -18.51 -6.06 -1.25
C GLU A 179 -17.67 -7.15 -1.92
N PRO A 180 -17.41 -8.29 -1.25
CA PRO A 180 -16.72 -9.41 -1.88
C PRO A 180 -17.50 -9.89 -3.10
N LEU A 181 -16.80 -10.33 -4.14
CA LEU A 181 -17.40 -11.10 -5.21
C LEU A 181 -17.62 -12.53 -4.72
N ASP A 182 -18.77 -13.09 -5.05
CA ASP A 182 -19.06 -14.49 -4.77
C ASP A 182 -18.07 -15.41 -5.50
N ALA A 183 -17.79 -16.56 -4.91
CA ALA A 183 -16.90 -17.60 -5.43
C ALA A 183 -17.46 -18.25 -6.71
#